data_1f9c77f212593d3aca8a0950daeea5d4
#
_entry.id   1f9c77f212593d3aca8a0950daeea5d4
#
_cell.length_a   1.000
_cell.length_b   1.000
_cell.length_c   1.000
_cell.angle_alpha   90.00
_cell.angle_beta   90.00
_cell.angle_gamma   90.00
#
_symmetry.space_group_name_H-M   'P 1'
#
loop_
_entity.id
_entity.type
_entity.pdbx_description
1 polymer ?
#
loop_
_entity_poly.entity_id
_entity_poly.type
_entity_poly.pdbx_seq_one_letter_code
_entity_poly.pdbx_strand_id
1 'polypeptide(L)'
;MLTYHRRPASVCWLSLDLAVRSLVDTSVTVYQKDANRYHLVMTEPAVVDAMATGLEGLGPAAQPSKLMDSEWSGFSLPEGPPGGRLLWLEVSPNRATMTMQGNGSFSYRHLWERGVYGLSRYWLQSSGPGNHDRLRLRNFTRDLTLEGSPMPRSLRLEYELWSGQLRLGVYVLSIEIHP
;
A
#
# COMPACT_ATOMS: atom_id res chain seq x y z
N MET A 1 -9.08 21.29 -19.77
CA MET A 1 -9.54 21.59 -18.41
C MET A 1 -9.50 20.29 -17.63
N LEU A 2 -8.67 20.15 -16.59
CA LEU A 2 -8.63 18.93 -15.79
C LEU A 2 -9.88 18.85 -14.91
N THR A 3 -10.75 17.90 -15.20
CA THR A 3 -11.92 17.65 -14.37
C THR A 3 -11.48 16.82 -13.16
N TYR A 4 -11.76 17.30 -11.97
CA TYR A 4 -11.49 16.56 -10.74
C TYR A 4 -12.77 16.33 -9.96
N HIS A 5 -12.86 15.18 -9.31
CA HIS A 5 -13.99 14.83 -8.46
C HIS A 5 -13.49 14.31 -7.13
N ARG A 6 -13.98 14.86 -6.04
CA ARG A 6 -13.73 14.33 -4.70
C ARG A 6 -14.87 13.41 -4.30
N ARG A 7 -14.54 12.19 -3.86
CA ARG A 7 -15.49 11.14 -3.54
C ARG A 7 -15.07 10.41 -2.26
N PRO A 8 -16.02 9.87 -1.49
CA PRO A 8 -15.70 8.89 -0.45
C PRO A 8 -15.06 7.65 -1.09
N ALA A 9 -14.16 7.02 -0.38
CA ALA A 9 -13.52 5.79 -0.85
C ALA A 9 -13.16 4.89 0.33
N SER A 10 -13.19 3.58 0.09
CA SER A 10 -12.71 2.57 1.02
C SER A 10 -11.45 1.92 0.46
N VAL A 11 -10.39 1.85 1.25
CA VAL A 11 -9.11 1.22 0.89
C VAL A 11 -8.91 -0.01 1.74
N CYS A 12 -8.72 -1.16 1.10
CA CYS A 12 -8.49 -2.42 1.78
C CYS A 12 -7.14 -3.02 1.37
N TRP A 13 -6.30 -3.31 2.35
CA TRP A 13 -5.13 -4.17 2.20
C TRP A 13 -5.38 -5.52 2.86
N LEU A 14 -5.08 -6.57 2.14
CA LEU A 14 -5.22 -7.94 2.61
C LEU A 14 -3.90 -8.69 2.33
N SER A 15 -3.35 -9.35 3.35
CA SER A 15 -2.32 -10.38 3.17
C SER A 15 -3.02 -11.73 3.09
N LEU A 16 -2.81 -12.46 2.01
CA LEU A 16 -3.43 -13.79 1.84
C LEU A 16 -2.73 -14.86 2.66
N ASP A 17 -1.43 -14.70 2.91
CA ASP A 17 -0.63 -15.68 3.67
C ASP A 17 -0.81 -15.53 5.19
N LEU A 18 -0.99 -14.30 5.68
CA LEU A 18 -1.06 -14.00 7.12
C LEU A 18 -2.50 -13.78 7.62
N ALA A 19 -3.49 -13.81 6.75
CA ALA A 19 -4.89 -13.48 7.06
C ALA A 19 -5.08 -12.11 7.76
N VAL A 20 -4.18 -11.17 7.49
CA VAL A 20 -4.21 -9.80 8.03
C VAL A 20 -4.95 -8.92 7.03
N ARG A 21 -5.92 -8.17 7.54
CA ARG A 21 -6.71 -7.22 6.74
C ARG A 21 -6.70 -5.85 7.39
N SER A 22 -6.44 -4.82 6.60
CA SER A 22 -6.65 -3.42 6.97
C SER A 22 -7.72 -2.82 6.06
N LEU A 23 -8.75 -2.21 6.64
CA LEU A 23 -9.80 -1.51 5.92
C LEU A 23 -9.88 -0.09 6.44
N VAL A 24 -9.88 0.87 5.54
CA VAL A 24 -9.87 2.28 5.88
C VAL A 24 -10.78 3.07 4.96
N ASP A 25 -11.67 3.86 5.54
CA ASP A 25 -12.49 4.83 4.82
C ASP A 25 -11.78 6.17 4.74
N THR A 26 -11.75 6.75 3.55
CA THR A 26 -11.07 8.00 3.24
C THR A 26 -11.80 8.79 2.16
N SER A 27 -11.24 9.91 1.74
CA SER A 27 -11.69 10.65 0.56
C SER A 27 -10.64 10.58 -0.52
N VAL A 28 -11.04 10.30 -1.74
CA VAL A 28 -10.19 10.32 -2.91
C VAL A 28 -10.54 11.49 -3.82
N THR A 29 -9.53 12.19 -4.32
CA THR A 29 -9.69 13.13 -5.44
C THR A 29 -9.22 12.43 -6.71
N VAL A 30 -10.12 12.32 -7.67
CA VAL A 30 -9.88 11.64 -8.95
C VAL A 30 -9.64 12.69 -10.02
N TYR A 31 -8.51 12.59 -10.70
CA TYR A 31 -8.17 13.41 -11.87
C TYR A 31 -8.11 12.50 -13.09
N GLN A 32 -8.88 12.82 -14.11
CA GLN A 32 -8.76 12.13 -15.40
C GLN A 32 -7.64 12.77 -16.20
N LYS A 33 -6.63 11.99 -16.57
CA LYS A 33 -5.50 12.43 -17.39
C LYS A 33 -5.76 12.24 -18.87
N ASP A 34 -6.31 11.08 -19.22
CA ASP A 34 -6.78 10.73 -20.56
C ASP A 34 -7.92 9.70 -20.48
N ALA A 35 -8.36 9.14 -21.61
CA ALA A 35 -9.53 8.26 -21.68
C ALA A 35 -9.50 7.07 -20.70
N ASN A 36 -8.30 6.54 -20.36
CA ASN A 36 -8.16 5.34 -19.55
C ASN A 36 -7.09 5.49 -18.46
N ARG A 37 -6.68 6.72 -18.15
CA ARG A 37 -5.64 6.98 -17.15
C ARG A 37 -6.12 8.01 -16.14
N TYR A 38 -5.98 7.64 -14.87
CA TYR A 38 -6.47 8.44 -13.75
C TYR A 38 -5.40 8.62 -12.70
N HIS A 39 -5.43 9.77 -12.04
CA HIS A 39 -4.68 10.03 -10.83
C HIS A 39 -5.67 10.03 -9.66
N LEU A 40 -5.40 9.21 -8.68
CA LEU A 40 -6.13 9.12 -7.43
C LEU A 40 -5.25 9.71 -6.33
N VAL A 41 -5.73 10.75 -5.68
CA VAL A 41 -5.01 11.40 -4.57
C VAL A 41 -5.87 11.26 -3.32
N MET A 42 -5.29 10.66 -2.28
CA MET A 42 -5.95 10.46 -1.00
C MET A 42 -4.98 10.70 0.15
N THR A 43 -5.52 10.99 1.31
CA THR A 43 -4.75 11.00 2.54
C THR A 43 -4.71 9.57 3.05
N GLU A 44 -3.51 9.00 3.24
CA GLU A 44 -3.37 7.72 3.91
C GLU A 44 -3.85 7.93 5.34
N PRO A 45 -4.90 7.24 5.75
CA PRO A 45 -5.31 7.29 7.14
C PRO A 45 -4.17 6.70 7.96
N ALA A 46 -3.95 7.27 9.14
CA ALA A 46 -3.05 6.66 10.11
C ALA A 46 -3.48 5.20 10.26
N VAL A 47 -2.58 4.27 9.95
CA VAL A 47 -2.80 2.85 10.26
C VAL A 47 -2.87 2.79 11.78
N VAL A 48 -4.07 3.00 12.31
CA VAL A 48 -4.33 2.73 13.71
C VAL A 48 -4.09 1.23 13.82
N ASP A 49 -3.16 0.86 14.68
CA ASP A 49 -2.70 -0.48 14.97
C ASP A 49 -3.83 -1.53 14.91
N ALA A 50 -4.21 -1.95 13.72
CA ALA A 50 -5.03 -3.15 13.54
C ALA A 50 -4.26 -4.40 14.00
N MET A 51 -2.94 -4.27 14.21
CA MET A 51 -2.14 -5.32 14.86
C MET A 51 -2.31 -5.36 16.38
N ALA A 52 -2.60 -4.24 17.03
CA ALA A 52 -2.77 -4.22 18.48
C ALA A 52 -4.16 -4.73 18.93
N THR A 53 -5.21 -4.46 18.18
CA THR A 53 -6.58 -4.88 18.53
C THR A 53 -6.91 -6.32 18.11
N GLY A 54 -6.13 -6.93 17.21
CA GLY A 54 -6.32 -8.33 16.80
C GLY A 54 -5.68 -9.36 17.73
N LEU A 55 -4.79 -8.97 18.62
CA LEU A 55 -4.08 -9.89 19.52
C LEU A 55 -4.73 -10.05 20.90
N GLU A 56 -5.68 -9.23 21.30
CA GLU A 56 -6.33 -9.35 22.60
C GLU A 56 -7.33 -10.52 22.70
N GLY A 57 -7.62 -11.22 21.60
CA GLY A 57 -8.55 -12.35 21.54
C GLY A 57 -7.93 -13.74 21.41
N LEU A 58 -6.62 -13.85 21.24
CA LEU A 58 -5.92 -15.14 21.15
C LEU A 58 -5.18 -15.39 22.46
N GLY A 59 -5.65 -16.39 23.20
CA GLY A 59 -5.00 -16.84 24.42
C GLY A 59 -3.53 -17.24 24.23
N PRO A 60 -2.77 -17.54 25.29
CA PRO A 60 -1.30 -17.55 25.34
C PRO A 60 -0.61 -18.72 24.62
N ALA A 61 -1.09 -19.14 23.44
CA ALA A 61 -0.60 -20.34 22.75
C ALA A 61 -0.05 -20.15 21.34
N ALA A 62 0.15 -18.93 20.86
CA ALA A 62 0.80 -18.70 19.56
C ALA A 62 2.02 -17.78 19.71
N GLN A 63 3.14 -18.33 20.14
CA GLN A 63 4.43 -17.66 19.99
C GLN A 63 4.78 -17.67 18.48
N PRO A 64 5.05 -16.52 17.85
CA PRO A 64 5.58 -16.50 16.49
C PRO A 64 6.92 -17.21 16.48
N SER A 65 7.08 -18.14 15.54
CA SER A 65 8.26 -18.98 15.39
C SER A 65 9.52 -18.14 15.24
N LYS A 66 10.57 -18.54 15.93
CA LYS A 66 11.93 -17.98 16.04
C LYS A 66 12.68 -17.66 14.72
N LEU A 67 12.06 -17.83 13.56
CA LEU A 67 12.66 -17.60 12.24
C LEU A 67 12.52 -16.16 11.72
N MET A 68 11.76 -15.29 12.43
CA MET A 68 11.65 -13.86 12.09
C MET A 68 12.52 -12.94 12.96
N ASP A 69 13.24 -13.48 13.92
CA ASP A 69 13.88 -12.66 14.97
C ASP A 69 15.22 -12.02 14.61
N SER A 70 15.80 -12.26 13.42
CA SER A 70 17.15 -11.74 13.17
C SER A 70 17.26 -10.57 12.18
N GLU A 71 16.24 -10.31 11.35
CA GLU A 71 16.32 -9.19 10.40
C GLU A 71 15.18 -8.15 10.51
N TRP A 72 14.09 -8.47 11.20
CA TRP A 72 12.91 -7.61 11.29
C TRP A 72 12.59 -7.07 12.68
N SER A 73 13.30 -7.49 13.72
CA SER A 73 13.07 -7.04 15.11
C SER A 73 13.40 -5.55 15.38
N GLY A 74 13.94 -4.84 14.38
CA GLY A 74 14.17 -3.40 14.42
C GLY A 74 13.17 -2.56 13.63
N PHE A 75 12.19 -3.19 13.01
CA PHE A 75 11.19 -2.50 12.17
C PHE A 75 9.97 -2.10 12.99
N SER A 76 10.15 -1.18 13.92
CA SER A 76 9.02 -0.39 14.40
C SER A 76 8.68 0.61 13.31
N LEU A 77 7.50 0.48 12.70
CA LEU A 77 6.97 1.57 11.85
C LEU A 77 6.96 2.83 12.72
N PRO A 78 7.63 3.92 12.29
CA PRO A 78 7.62 5.13 13.07
C PRO A 78 6.16 5.58 13.26
N GLU A 79 5.76 5.81 14.50
CA GLU A 79 4.51 6.49 14.82
C GLU A 79 4.55 7.84 14.10
N GLY A 80 3.80 7.94 13.00
CA GLY A 80 3.73 9.18 12.24
C GLY A 80 3.02 10.24 13.07
N PRO A 81 3.43 11.52 12.96
CA PRO A 81 2.68 12.61 13.58
C PRO A 81 1.23 12.59 13.08
N PRO A 82 0.28 13.19 13.82
CA PRO A 82 -1.15 13.23 13.49
C PRO A 82 -1.45 14.13 12.28
N GLY A 83 -0.83 13.82 11.15
CA GLY A 83 -1.02 14.47 9.85
C GLY A 83 -1.03 13.38 8.80
N GLY A 84 -2.17 13.18 8.16
CA GLY A 84 -2.35 12.13 7.16
C GLY A 84 -1.26 12.21 6.09
N ARG A 85 -0.69 11.06 5.74
CA ARG A 85 0.29 10.93 4.66
C ARG A 85 -0.42 11.02 3.32
N LEU A 86 0.20 11.71 2.36
CA LEU A 86 -0.36 11.82 1.02
C LEU A 86 -0.07 10.54 0.21
N LEU A 87 -1.12 9.89 -0.25
CA LEU A 87 -1.07 8.74 -1.12
C LEU A 87 -1.50 9.14 -2.52
N TRP A 88 -0.64 8.91 -3.49
CA TRP A 88 -0.88 9.21 -4.89
C TRP A 88 -0.80 7.93 -5.71
N LEU A 89 -1.87 7.65 -6.47
CA LEU A 89 -1.90 6.56 -7.44
C LEU A 89 -2.08 7.10 -8.85
N GLU A 90 -1.27 6.61 -9.78
CA GLU A 90 -1.53 6.70 -11.21
C GLU A 90 -2.00 5.32 -11.67
N VAL A 91 -3.22 5.25 -12.22
CA VAL A 91 -3.85 3.97 -12.59
C VAL A 91 -4.30 3.98 -14.04
N SER A 92 -4.15 2.84 -14.68
CA SER A 92 -4.63 2.50 -16.02
C SER A 92 -5.04 1.03 -16.05
N PRO A 93 -5.70 0.51 -17.11
CA PRO A 93 -6.20 -0.86 -17.13
C PRO A 93 -5.17 -1.96 -16.87
N ASN A 94 -3.89 -1.74 -17.21
CA ASN A 94 -2.84 -2.75 -17.09
C ASN A 94 -1.70 -2.36 -16.13
N ARG A 95 -1.73 -1.13 -15.61
CA ARG A 95 -0.62 -0.59 -14.83
C ARG A 95 -1.10 0.34 -13.72
N ALA A 96 -0.47 0.21 -12.57
CA ALA A 96 -0.66 1.14 -11.46
C ALA A 96 0.71 1.52 -10.87
N THR A 97 0.83 2.78 -10.48
CA THR A 97 1.97 3.28 -9.69
C THR A 97 1.42 3.95 -8.46
N MET A 98 1.86 3.53 -7.29
CA MET A 98 1.49 4.13 -6.02
C MET A 98 2.71 4.77 -5.38
N THR A 99 2.58 6.00 -4.97
CA THR A 99 3.62 6.73 -4.25
C THR A 99 3.00 7.30 -2.97
N MET A 100 3.64 7.02 -1.84
CA MET A 100 3.32 7.63 -0.57
C MET A 100 4.46 8.57 -0.18
N GLN A 101 4.10 9.80 0.11
CA GLN A 101 5.00 10.78 0.67
C GLN A 101 4.67 10.97 2.15
N GLY A 102 5.59 10.55 3.01
CA GLY A 102 5.52 10.78 4.45
C GLY A 102 6.23 12.09 4.84
N ASN A 103 6.09 12.47 6.10
CA ASN A 103 6.67 13.70 6.68
C ASN A 103 8.19 13.58 6.92
N GLY A 104 8.93 13.08 5.93
CA GLY A 104 10.39 12.95 5.97
C GLY A 104 10.91 11.64 6.55
N SER A 105 10.14 10.88 7.34
CA SER A 105 10.63 9.67 8.02
C SER A 105 10.45 8.38 7.20
N PHE A 106 9.41 8.31 6.36
CA PHE A 106 9.11 7.14 5.57
C PHE A 106 8.40 7.52 4.28
N SER A 107 8.83 6.96 3.17
CA SER A 107 8.13 7.06 1.90
C SER A 107 8.30 5.75 1.11
N TYR A 108 7.36 5.46 0.23
CA TYR A 108 7.46 4.30 -0.64
C TYR A 108 6.91 4.56 -2.02
N ARG A 109 7.36 3.74 -2.98
CA ARG A 109 6.82 3.72 -4.34
C ARG A 109 6.72 2.29 -4.84
N HIS A 110 5.54 1.91 -5.28
CA HIS A 110 5.25 0.64 -5.93
C HIS A 110 4.94 0.87 -7.41
N LEU A 111 5.45 0.00 -8.25
CA LEU A 111 5.10 -0.10 -9.66
C LEU A 111 4.54 -1.50 -9.91
N TRP A 112 3.30 -1.56 -10.36
CA TRP A 112 2.61 -2.78 -10.73
C TRP A 112 2.21 -2.73 -12.20
N GLU A 113 2.46 -3.82 -12.89
CA GLU A 113 2.04 -4.03 -14.27
C GLU A 113 1.60 -5.49 -14.41
N ARG A 114 0.40 -5.71 -14.95
CA ARG A 114 -0.22 -7.03 -15.00
C ARG A 114 0.67 -8.05 -15.70
N GLY A 115 0.94 -9.16 -15.02
CA GLY A 115 1.77 -10.26 -15.53
C GLY A 115 3.27 -9.97 -15.58
N VAL A 116 3.73 -8.87 -14.99
CA VAL A 116 5.14 -8.45 -15.04
C VAL A 116 5.71 -8.28 -13.64
N TYR A 117 7.02 -8.46 -13.52
CA TYR A 117 7.76 -8.07 -12.32
C TYR A 117 7.95 -6.56 -12.28
N GLY A 118 7.45 -5.94 -11.22
CA GLY A 118 7.66 -4.54 -10.89
C GLY A 118 8.64 -4.36 -9.74
N LEU A 119 8.78 -3.13 -9.30
CA LEU A 119 9.68 -2.74 -8.23
C LEU A 119 8.94 -1.96 -7.14
N SER A 120 9.12 -2.41 -5.89
CA SER A 120 8.70 -1.71 -4.69
C SER A 120 9.93 -1.12 -4.01
N ARG A 121 9.91 0.19 -3.81
CA ARG A 121 11.00 0.94 -3.18
C ARG A 121 10.49 1.59 -1.91
N TYR A 122 11.28 1.44 -0.86
CA TYR A 122 11.02 2.06 0.43
C TYR A 122 12.23 2.92 0.82
N TRP A 123 11.96 4.10 1.32
CA TRP A 123 12.95 5.03 1.87
C TRP A 123 12.64 5.21 3.34
N LEU A 124 13.60 4.83 4.17
CA LEU A 124 13.51 4.90 5.62
C LEU A 124 14.51 5.97 6.07
N GLN A 125 14.06 6.91 6.86
CA GLN A 125 14.96 7.84 7.53
C GLN A 125 15.40 7.20 8.86
N SER A 126 16.62 6.70 8.93
CA SER A 126 17.18 6.28 10.20
C SER A 126 17.66 7.49 10.99
N SER A 127 17.62 7.39 12.33
CA SER A 127 17.88 8.49 13.27
C SER A 127 19.36 8.95 13.35
N GLY A 128 20.18 8.63 12.34
CA GLY A 128 21.59 9.00 12.26
C GLY A 128 21.91 9.93 11.08
N PRO A 129 22.88 10.83 11.20
CA PRO A 129 23.28 11.72 10.13
C PRO A 129 23.84 10.92 8.95
N GLY A 130 23.15 10.94 7.82
CA GLY A 130 23.65 10.43 6.54
C GLY A 130 23.23 9.01 6.16
N ASN A 131 22.48 8.28 6.96
CA ASN A 131 22.05 6.93 6.64
C ASN A 131 20.59 6.91 6.16
N HIS A 132 20.40 6.89 4.85
CA HIS A 132 19.08 6.65 4.23
C HIS A 132 19.02 5.17 3.86
N ASP A 133 18.36 4.37 4.68
CA ASP A 133 18.13 2.98 4.35
C ASP A 133 17.11 2.88 3.20
N ARG A 134 17.55 2.23 2.13
CA ARG A 134 16.73 2.01 0.93
C ARG A 134 16.47 0.53 0.78
N LEU A 135 15.23 0.13 1.02
CA LEU A 135 14.82 -1.24 0.77
C LEU A 135 14.21 -1.32 -0.64
N ARG A 136 14.67 -2.30 -1.43
CA ARG A 136 14.16 -2.61 -2.76
C ARG A 136 13.63 -4.03 -2.77
N LEU A 137 12.36 -4.18 -3.07
CA LEU A 137 11.69 -5.45 -3.23
C LEU A 137 11.16 -5.59 -4.65
N ARG A 138 11.15 -6.81 -5.19
CA ARG A 138 10.44 -7.09 -6.43
C ARG A 138 9.00 -7.41 -6.11
N ASN A 139 8.08 -7.00 -6.96
CA ASN A 139 6.70 -7.46 -6.92
C ASN A 139 6.35 -8.14 -8.26
N PHE A 140 5.50 -9.14 -8.21
CA PHE A 140 4.89 -9.74 -9.38
C PHE A 140 3.40 -9.50 -9.33
N THR A 141 2.87 -8.80 -10.32
CA THR A 141 1.44 -8.47 -10.37
C THR A 141 0.69 -9.62 -11.03
N ARG A 142 -0.07 -10.37 -10.23
CA ARG A 142 -0.89 -11.49 -10.69
C ARG A 142 -2.11 -11.00 -11.45
N ASP A 143 -2.79 -10.02 -10.87
CA ASP A 143 -3.98 -9.42 -11.46
C ASP A 143 -4.04 -7.92 -11.15
N LEU A 144 -4.63 -7.18 -12.08
CA LEU A 144 -4.95 -5.77 -11.94
C LEU A 144 -6.25 -5.51 -12.70
N THR A 145 -7.26 -5.08 -11.99
CA THR A 145 -8.58 -4.79 -12.53
C THR A 145 -8.98 -3.37 -12.14
N LEU A 146 -9.27 -2.55 -13.14
CA LEU A 146 -9.80 -1.19 -13.00
C LEU A 146 -11.18 -1.16 -13.61
N GLU A 147 -12.20 -0.85 -12.82
CA GLU A 147 -13.59 -0.83 -13.26
C GLU A 147 -14.19 0.57 -13.15
N GLY A 148 -15.13 0.84 -14.05
CA GLY A 148 -15.85 2.10 -14.13
C GLY A 148 -15.44 2.95 -15.33
N SER A 149 -16.44 3.53 -15.97
CA SER A 149 -16.31 4.47 -17.09
C SER A 149 -17.47 5.46 -17.03
N PRO A 150 -17.25 6.75 -17.25
CA PRO A 150 -15.99 7.43 -17.56
C PRO A 150 -15.08 7.62 -16.34
N MET A 151 -15.55 7.32 -15.13
CA MET A 151 -14.78 7.47 -13.88
C MET A 151 -14.52 6.10 -13.26
N PRO A 152 -13.34 5.86 -12.68
CA PRO A 152 -13.05 4.63 -11.98
C PRO A 152 -13.97 4.50 -10.76
N ARG A 153 -14.53 3.31 -10.55
CA ARG A 153 -15.32 2.94 -9.37
C ARG A 153 -14.58 2.00 -8.46
N SER A 154 -13.76 1.12 -9.04
CA SER A 154 -12.94 0.22 -8.25
C SER A 154 -11.58 -0.04 -8.90
N LEU A 155 -10.57 -0.24 -8.06
CA LEU A 155 -9.27 -0.81 -8.41
C LEU A 155 -9.05 -2.02 -7.54
N ARG A 156 -8.75 -3.16 -8.14
CA ARG A 156 -8.28 -4.35 -7.42
C ARG A 156 -6.95 -4.79 -8.01
N LEU A 157 -6.01 -5.06 -7.13
CA LEU A 157 -4.64 -5.41 -7.47
C LEU A 157 -4.18 -6.56 -6.59
N GLU A 158 -3.75 -7.65 -7.20
CA GLU A 158 -3.18 -8.81 -6.52
C GLU A 158 -1.72 -8.98 -6.92
N TYR A 159 -0.82 -9.04 -5.95
CA TYR A 159 0.61 -9.11 -6.20
C TYR A 159 1.36 -9.92 -5.16
N GLU A 160 2.46 -10.50 -5.60
CA GLU A 160 3.46 -11.13 -4.74
C GLU A 160 4.56 -10.12 -4.43
N LEU A 161 5.11 -10.21 -3.23
CA LEU A 161 6.27 -9.42 -2.81
C LEU A 161 7.47 -10.35 -2.57
N TRP A 162 8.65 -9.94 -3.07
CA TRP A 162 9.84 -10.75 -3.06
C TRP A 162 11.07 -9.96 -2.59
N SER A 163 11.87 -10.57 -1.70
CA SER A 163 13.21 -10.11 -1.32
C SER A 163 14.22 -11.10 -1.89
N GLY A 164 14.95 -10.70 -2.94
CA GLY A 164 15.81 -11.63 -3.67
C GLY A 164 15.02 -12.79 -4.25
N GLN A 165 15.26 -14.00 -3.75
CA GLN A 165 14.55 -15.23 -4.13
C GLN A 165 13.50 -15.66 -3.10
N LEU A 166 13.39 -14.95 -1.97
CA LEU A 166 12.42 -15.24 -0.93
C LEU A 166 11.10 -14.52 -1.23
N ARG A 167 10.00 -15.29 -1.34
CA ARG A 167 8.65 -14.71 -1.39
C ARG A 167 8.23 -14.31 0.02
N LEU A 168 7.97 -13.02 0.21
CA LEU A 168 7.53 -12.45 1.48
C LEU A 168 6.04 -12.63 1.71
N GLY A 169 5.25 -12.66 0.63
CA GLY A 169 3.80 -12.87 0.74
C GLY A 169 3.04 -12.51 -0.54
N VAL A 170 1.73 -12.77 -0.48
CA VAL A 170 0.74 -12.41 -1.49
C VAL A 170 -0.21 -11.39 -0.88
N TYR A 171 -0.43 -10.30 -1.58
CA TYR A 171 -1.19 -9.15 -1.10
C TYR A 171 -2.27 -8.76 -2.10
N VAL A 172 -3.38 -8.28 -1.58
CA VAL A 172 -4.45 -7.66 -2.36
C VAL A 172 -4.63 -6.23 -1.86
N LEU A 173 -4.58 -5.28 -2.80
CA LEU A 173 -5.00 -3.91 -2.59
C LEU A 173 -6.32 -3.71 -3.34
N SER A 174 -7.35 -3.27 -2.64
CA SER A 174 -8.63 -2.88 -3.22
C SER A 174 -8.97 -1.45 -2.83
N ILE A 175 -9.42 -0.68 -3.81
CA ILE A 175 -9.94 0.68 -3.60
C ILE A 175 -11.32 0.72 -4.22
N GLU A 176 -12.32 1.08 -3.42
CA GLU A 176 -13.69 1.29 -3.86
C GLU A 176 -14.03 2.76 -3.74
N ILE A 177 -14.50 3.37 -4.83
CA ILE A 177 -14.86 4.80 -4.90
C ILE A 177 -16.39 4.87 -4.93
N HIS A 178 -16.94 5.48 -3.90
CA HIS A 178 -18.39 5.60 -3.73
C HIS A 178 -18.95 6.80 -4.50
N PRO A 179 -20.22 6.76 -4.93
CA PRO A 179 -20.87 7.85 -5.66
C PRO A 179 -20.98 9.15 -4.88
#